data_af7f9c2be12b8560c3b944d7e6a6fa6a
#
_entry.id   af7f9c2be12b8560c3b944d7e6a6fa6a
#
_cell.length_a   1.000
_cell.length_b   1.000
_cell.length_c   1.000
_cell.angle_alpha   90.00
_cell.angle_beta   90.00
_cell.angle_gamma   90.00
#
_symmetry.space_group_name_H-M   'P 1'
#
loop_
_entity.id
_entity.type
_entity.pdbx_description
1 polymer ?
#
loop_
_entity_poly.entity_id
_entity_poly.type
_entity_poly.pdbx_seq_one_letter_code
_entity_poly.pdbx_strand_id
1 'polypeptide(L)'
;MVKVAVVGASGYAGSQLCRIISRHEKLELTGLFVSENSLDKGKKISELYGELNGLCDKVLQPLTGAKDIIDIADAVFLATDHKVSHDIAPALVDAGVAVFDLSGAFRISNTDVFEKAYGFAHEHKDLLKKAVYALAEYVDVKALQNTKMISLPGCYPTASQLALKPLIENGLLDLNYRPSINAVSGVSGAGRKAKLTNSFCEVSLNAYGVFTHRHQPEIAEHLGTEVIFTPHLGDFKRGIHATINAKLKDGVTPEQVAKAYSYYDNKPLVRVKKGMPKLQDVQYLPFCDIGYAMKDNYIVICSCIDNLLKGASAQAVQVLNLYYGFDETQGLI
;
A
#
# COMPACT_ATOMS: atom_id res chain seq x y z
N MET A 1 16.51 -19.59 2.41
CA MET A 1 15.96 -18.23 2.37
C MET A 1 15.23 -18.05 1.06
N VAL A 2 14.12 -17.31 1.05
CA VAL A 2 13.38 -16.97 -0.18
C VAL A 2 14.19 -15.88 -0.91
N LYS A 3 14.46 -16.11 -2.18
CA LYS A 3 15.19 -15.16 -3.03
C LYS A 3 14.24 -14.10 -3.54
N VAL A 4 14.55 -12.83 -3.28
CA VAL A 4 13.67 -11.70 -3.56
C VAL A 4 14.39 -10.64 -4.39
N ALA A 5 13.73 -10.19 -5.46
CA ALA A 5 14.15 -9.03 -6.24
C ALA A 5 13.24 -7.81 -5.99
N VAL A 6 13.78 -6.62 -6.18
CA VAL A 6 13.03 -5.36 -6.08
C VAL A 6 13.19 -4.57 -7.38
N VAL A 7 12.08 -4.32 -8.06
CA VAL A 7 12.03 -3.43 -9.23
C VAL A 7 11.52 -2.06 -8.79
N GLY A 8 12.18 -0.99 -9.27
CA GLY A 8 11.97 0.37 -8.77
C GLY A 8 12.71 0.64 -7.46
N ALA A 9 13.83 -0.06 -7.22
CA ALA A 9 14.60 0.00 -5.99
C ALA A 9 15.09 1.41 -5.63
N SER A 10 15.35 2.28 -6.60
CA SER A 10 15.76 3.68 -6.36
C SER A 10 14.61 4.60 -5.92
N GLY A 11 13.35 4.15 -5.95
CA GLY A 11 12.21 4.90 -5.44
C GLY A 11 12.11 4.85 -3.91
N TYR A 12 11.29 5.72 -3.31
CA TYR A 12 11.13 5.76 -1.85
C TYR A 12 10.58 4.43 -1.29
N ALA A 13 9.56 3.83 -1.90
CA ALA A 13 9.05 2.54 -1.45
C ALA A 13 10.08 1.42 -1.69
N GLY A 14 10.77 1.42 -2.85
CA GLY A 14 11.80 0.45 -3.16
C GLY A 14 12.96 0.47 -2.17
N SER A 15 13.43 1.65 -1.76
CA SER A 15 14.51 1.77 -0.74
C SER A 15 14.08 1.23 0.62
N GLN A 16 12.82 1.43 1.02
CA GLN A 16 12.29 0.84 2.26
C GLN A 16 12.18 -0.68 2.17
N LEU A 17 11.78 -1.23 1.01
CA LEU A 17 11.83 -2.69 0.77
C LEU A 17 13.25 -3.22 0.93
N CYS A 18 14.24 -2.58 0.29
CA CYS A 18 15.64 -2.98 0.42
C CYS A 18 16.09 -2.98 1.88
N ARG A 19 15.72 -1.94 2.65
CA ARG A 19 16.03 -1.84 4.08
C ARG A 19 15.41 -2.98 4.89
N ILE A 20 14.15 -3.30 4.67
CA ILE A 20 13.42 -4.35 5.40
C ILE A 20 13.99 -5.72 5.04
N ILE A 21 14.09 -6.03 3.73
CA ILE A 21 14.56 -7.34 3.25
C ILE A 21 15.99 -7.62 3.71
N SER A 22 16.89 -6.61 3.70
CA SER A 22 18.27 -6.78 4.16
C SER A 22 18.42 -7.11 5.65
N ARG A 23 17.35 -6.92 6.45
CA ARG A 23 17.29 -7.26 7.87
C ARG A 23 16.47 -8.51 8.14
N HIS A 24 15.82 -9.05 7.12
CA HIS A 24 14.88 -10.14 7.26
C HIS A 24 15.60 -11.50 7.23
N GLU A 25 15.48 -12.28 8.30
CA GLU A 25 16.21 -13.54 8.48
C GLU A 25 15.87 -14.65 7.47
N LYS A 26 14.67 -14.59 6.87
CA LYS A 26 14.17 -15.61 5.94
C LYS A 26 14.27 -15.20 4.46
N LEU A 27 14.66 -13.95 4.18
CA LEU A 27 14.74 -13.41 2.83
C LEU A 27 16.19 -13.16 2.41
N GLU A 28 16.45 -13.36 1.14
CA GLU A 28 17.70 -13.00 0.48
C GLU A 28 17.41 -12.00 -0.64
N LEU A 29 17.93 -10.80 -0.53
CA LEU A 29 17.80 -9.79 -1.58
C LEU A 29 18.78 -10.11 -2.72
N THR A 30 18.26 -10.61 -3.87
CA THR A 30 19.10 -11.10 -4.98
C THR A 30 19.32 -10.06 -6.06
N GLY A 31 18.36 -9.18 -6.34
CA GLY A 31 18.48 -8.18 -7.40
C GLY A 31 17.77 -6.86 -7.07
N LEU A 32 18.40 -5.74 -7.46
CA LEU A 32 17.84 -4.39 -7.39
C LEU A 32 17.76 -3.81 -8.79
N PHE A 33 16.56 -3.53 -9.26
CA PHE A 33 16.34 -3.08 -10.62
C PHE A 33 15.77 -1.66 -10.68
N VAL A 34 16.23 -0.93 -11.68
CA VAL A 34 15.74 0.40 -12.08
C VAL A 34 15.43 0.40 -13.58
N SER A 35 14.71 1.41 -14.06
CA SER A 35 14.50 1.57 -15.49
C SER A 35 15.84 1.59 -16.24
N GLU A 36 15.87 1.01 -17.44
CA GLU A 36 17.06 0.97 -18.32
C GLU A 36 17.65 2.38 -18.56
N ASN A 37 16.77 3.39 -18.63
CA ASN A 37 17.17 4.80 -18.81
C ASN A 37 17.37 5.57 -17.50
N SER A 38 17.39 4.87 -16.35
CA SER A 38 17.61 5.52 -15.06
C SER A 38 19.03 6.08 -14.93
N LEU A 39 19.14 7.32 -14.43
CA LEU A 39 20.41 7.94 -14.05
C LEU A 39 21.06 7.28 -12.81
N ASP A 40 20.33 6.39 -12.16
CA ASP A 40 20.78 5.69 -10.94
C ASP A 40 21.36 4.31 -11.26
N LYS A 41 21.26 3.82 -12.50
CA LYS A 41 21.84 2.53 -12.90
C LYS A 41 23.35 2.51 -12.69
N GLY A 42 23.86 1.40 -12.18
CA GLY A 42 25.29 1.21 -11.90
C GLY A 42 25.76 1.79 -10.56
N LYS A 43 24.93 2.60 -9.86
CA LYS A 43 25.23 3.10 -8.52
C LYS A 43 24.86 2.07 -7.46
N LYS A 44 25.54 2.07 -6.32
CA LYS A 44 25.05 1.37 -5.14
C LYS A 44 23.83 2.07 -4.58
N ILE A 45 22.85 1.32 -4.07
CA ILE A 45 21.67 1.93 -3.44
C ILE A 45 22.05 2.77 -2.21
N SER A 46 23.10 2.42 -1.50
CA SER A 46 23.65 3.17 -0.37
C SER A 46 24.24 4.53 -0.75
N GLU A 47 24.64 4.75 -2.01
CA GLU A 47 25.04 6.07 -2.51
C GLU A 47 23.81 7.03 -2.65
N LEU A 48 22.61 6.47 -2.84
CA LEU A 48 21.36 7.25 -2.94
C LEU A 48 20.71 7.46 -1.57
N TYR A 49 20.87 6.47 -0.70
CA TYR A 49 20.24 6.40 0.62
C TYR A 49 21.28 6.03 1.66
N GLY A 50 21.89 7.05 2.29
CA GLY A 50 23.00 6.88 3.22
C GLY A 50 22.69 5.97 4.42
N GLU A 51 21.40 5.85 4.81
CA GLU A 51 20.96 4.93 5.85
C GLU A 51 21.08 3.44 5.48
N LEU A 52 21.35 3.14 4.20
CA LEU A 52 21.60 1.77 3.73
C LEU A 52 23.08 1.40 3.70
N ASN A 53 23.98 2.34 3.99
CA ASN A 53 25.41 2.08 3.99
C ASN A 53 25.77 1.01 5.02
N GLY A 54 26.47 -0.04 4.59
CA GLY A 54 26.82 -1.20 5.43
C GLY A 54 25.66 -2.16 5.71
N LEU A 55 24.42 -1.82 5.28
CA LEU A 55 23.27 -2.69 5.37
C LEU A 55 22.89 -3.29 4.00
N CYS A 56 22.89 -2.47 2.97
CA CYS A 56 22.59 -2.85 1.60
C CYS A 56 23.42 -2.03 0.62
N ASP A 57 24.56 -2.57 0.21
CA ASP A 57 25.48 -1.93 -0.75
C ASP A 57 25.37 -2.51 -2.17
N LYS A 58 24.21 -3.09 -2.49
CA LYS A 58 23.97 -3.70 -3.82
C LYS A 58 23.86 -2.63 -4.92
N VAL A 59 24.30 -3.02 -6.11
CA VAL A 59 24.26 -2.18 -7.30
C VAL A 59 22.88 -2.22 -7.94
N LEU A 60 22.40 -1.07 -8.36
CA LEU A 60 21.16 -0.89 -9.12
C LEU A 60 21.40 -1.31 -10.58
N GLN A 61 20.75 -2.38 -11.00
CA GLN A 61 20.85 -2.94 -12.35
C GLN A 61 19.77 -2.37 -13.27
N PRO A 62 20.01 -2.19 -14.56
CA PRO A 62 18.96 -1.87 -15.51
C PRO A 62 18.02 -3.07 -15.68
N LEU A 63 16.72 -2.83 -15.70
CA LEU A 63 15.72 -3.84 -16.05
C LEU A 63 15.55 -3.84 -17.56
N THR A 64 15.91 -4.93 -18.22
CA THR A 64 15.75 -5.12 -19.66
C THR A 64 14.57 -6.02 -20.03
N GLY A 65 14.12 -6.85 -19.08
CA GLY A 65 12.96 -7.73 -19.24
C GLY A 65 12.76 -8.67 -18.06
N ALA A 66 11.73 -9.51 -18.13
CA ALA A 66 11.40 -10.47 -17.08
C ALA A 66 12.54 -11.49 -16.79
N LYS A 67 13.35 -11.83 -17.79
CA LYS A 67 14.48 -12.76 -17.63
C LYS A 67 15.49 -12.31 -16.59
N ASP A 68 15.71 -11.01 -16.44
CA ASP A 68 16.64 -10.47 -15.44
C ASP A 68 16.25 -10.89 -14.01
N ILE A 69 14.98 -11.24 -13.80
CA ILE A 69 14.40 -11.58 -12.49
C ILE A 69 14.20 -13.09 -12.35
N ILE A 70 13.69 -13.75 -13.40
CA ILE A 70 13.26 -15.16 -13.40
C ILE A 70 14.37 -16.10 -12.90
N ASP A 71 15.60 -15.85 -13.33
CA ASP A 71 16.73 -16.73 -13.03
C ASP A 71 17.31 -16.55 -11.61
N ILE A 72 16.89 -15.48 -10.90
CA ILE A 72 17.53 -15.08 -9.64
C ILE A 72 16.55 -14.94 -8.45
N ALA A 73 15.24 -14.99 -8.67
CA ALA A 73 14.28 -14.70 -7.61
C ALA A 73 13.08 -15.65 -7.59
N ASP A 74 12.68 -16.07 -6.40
CA ASP A 74 11.44 -16.81 -6.12
C ASP A 74 10.24 -15.85 -6.04
N ALA A 75 10.49 -14.62 -5.63
CA ALA A 75 9.51 -13.56 -5.49
C ALA A 75 10.08 -12.19 -5.93
N VAL A 76 9.20 -11.31 -6.38
CA VAL A 76 9.58 -9.95 -6.78
C VAL A 76 8.59 -8.91 -6.25
N PHE A 77 9.12 -7.80 -5.76
CA PHE A 77 8.34 -6.60 -5.49
C PHE A 77 8.42 -5.63 -6.66
N LEU A 78 7.26 -5.29 -7.22
CA LEU A 78 7.15 -4.28 -8.28
C LEU A 78 6.77 -2.93 -7.66
N ALA A 79 7.74 -2.08 -7.39
CA ALA A 79 7.58 -0.71 -6.87
C ALA A 79 7.80 0.32 -8.00
N THR A 80 7.11 0.12 -9.13
CA THR A 80 7.29 0.85 -10.39
C THR A 80 6.03 1.60 -10.82
N ASP A 81 6.10 2.26 -11.96
CA ASP A 81 4.93 2.83 -12.63
C ASP A 81 3.95 1.70 -13.05
N HIS A 82 2.65 2.01 -13.08
CA HIS A 82 1.57 1.05 -13.31
C HIS A 82 1.72 0.29 -14.62
N LYS A 83 2.09 0.98 -15.72
CA LYS A 83 2.28 0.36 -17.03
C LYS A 83 3.44 -0.63 -17.04
N VAL A 84 4.53 -0.33 -16.32
CA VAL A 84 5.68 -1.24 -16.20
C VAL A 84 5.29 -2.53 -15.48
N SER A 85 4.58 -2.42 -14.34
CA SER A 85 4.08 -3.59 -13.62
C SER A 85 3.10 -4.40 -14.48
N HIS A 86 2.16 -3.71 -15.16
CA HIS A 86 1.20 -4.34 -16.05
C HIS A 86 1.88 -5.19 -17.14
N ASP A 87 2.94 -4.68 -17.74
CA ASP A 87 3.58 -5.33 -18.89
C ASP A 87 4.53 -6.47 -18.49
N ILE A 88 5.18 -6.39 -17.32
CA ILE A 88 6.17 -7.39 -16.90
C ILE A 88 5.57 -8.53 -16.08
N ALA A 89 4.50 -8.27 -15.32
CA ALA A 89 3.93 -9.23 -14.37
C ALA A 89 3.51 -10.55 -15.03
N PRO A 90 2.87 -10.59 -16.22
CA PRO A 90 2.47 -11.85 -16.85
C PRO A 90 3.63 -12.83 -17.04
N ALA A 91 4.74 -12.36 -17.64
CA ALA A 91 5.90 -13.21 -17.89
C ALA A 91 6.56 -13.75 -16.61
N LEU A 92 6.54 -12.97 -15.54
CA LEU A 92 7.05 -13.39 -14.22
C LEU A 92 6.15 -14.46 -13.60
N VAL A 93 4.83 -14.25 -13.63
CA VAL A 93 3.84 -15.21 -13.11
C VAL A 93 3.88 -16.53 -13.89
N ASP A 94 3.96 -16.47 -15.21
CA ASP A 94 4.04 -17.65 -16.09
C ASP A 94 5.32 -18.46 -15.83
N ALA A 95 6.40 -17.78 -15.44
CA ALA A 95 7.65 -18.42 -15.03
C ALA A 95 7.63 -18.96 -13.57
N GLY A 96 6.53 -18.76 -12.84
CA GLY A 96 6.35 -19.25 -11.46
C GLY A 96 6.88 -18.31 -10.38
N VAL A 97 7.38 -17.12 -10.72
CA VAL A 97 7.80 -16.10 -9.74
C VAL A 97 6.58 -15.50 -9.06
N ALA A 98 6.58 -15.39 -7.73
CA ALA A 98 5.52 -14.72 -6.99
C ALA A 98 5.68 -13.19 -7.12
N VAL A 99 4.67 -12.52 -7.68
CA VAL A 99 4.69 -11.08 -7.95
C VAL A 99 3.89 -10.33 -6.87
N PHE A 100 4.57 -9.45 -6.13
CA PHE A 100 3.98 -8.53 -5.16
C PHE A 100 3.97 -7.13 -5.77
N ASP A 101 2.83 -6.74 -6.35
CA ASP A 101 2.71 -5.48 -7.08
C ASP A 101 2.24 -4.32 -6.17
N LEU A 102 3.13 -3.35 -5.94
CA LEU A 102 2.82 -2.12 -5.21
C LEU A 102 2.19 -1.05 -6.13
N SER A 103 2.12 -1.31 -7.42
CA SER A 103 1.47 -0.41 -8.38
C SER A 103 -0.06 -0.57 -8.36
N GLY A 104 -0.75 0.21 -9.17
CA GLY A 104 -2.20 0.09 -9.31
C GLY A 104 -2.66 -0.84 -10.44
N ALA A 105 -1.74 -1.56 -11.09
CA ALA A 105 -2.03 -2.29 -12.32
C ALA A 105 -3.09 -3.39 -12.15
N PHE A 106 -3.16 -4.03 -10.99
CA PHE A 106 -4.05 -5.17 -10.73
C PHE A 106 -4.99 -4.97 -9.54
N ARG A 107 -5.34 -3.70 -9.20
CA ARG A 107 -6.14 -3.38 -8.02
C ARG A 107 -7.64 -3.30 -8.28
N ILE A 108 -8.05 -2.95 -9.51
CA ILE A 108 -9.43 -2.69 -9.91
C ILE A 108 -9.87 -3.77 -10.89
N SER A 109 -10.91 -4.51 -10.56
CA SER A 109 -11.42 -5.63 -11.38
C SER A 109 -12.17 -5.17 -12.63
N ASN A 110 -12.88 -4.03 -12.55
CA ASN A 110 -13.59 -3.44 -13.67
C ASN A 110 -12.60 -2.71 -14.59
N THR A 111 -12.38 -3.27 -15.80
CA THR A 111 -11.41 -2.74 -16.76
C THR A 111 -11.75 -1.36 -17.32
N ASP A 112 -13.03 -0.98 -17.39
CA ASP A 112 -13.44 0.35 -17.85
C ASP A 112 -13.17 1.41 -16.78
N VAL A 113 -13.37 1.05 -15.51
CA VAL A 113 -13.01 1.89 -14.35
C VAL A 113 -11.50 2.01 -14.26
N PHE A 114 -10.77 0.90 -14.47
CA PHE A 114 -9.30 0.88 -14.50
C PHE A 114 -8.76 1.84 -15.58
N GLU A 115 -9.25 1.74 -16.82
CA GLU A 115 -8.79 2.58 -17.93
C GLU A 115 -9.02 4.07 -17.65
N LYS A 116 -10.17 4.43 -17.09
CA LYS A 116 -10.46 5.81 -16.67
C LYS A 116 -9.52 6.30 -15.57
N ALA A 117 -9.17 5.43 -14.62
CA ALA A 117 -8.33 5.78 -13.47
C ALA A 117 -6.83 5.84 -13.79
N TYR A 118 -6.35 5.00 -14.71
CA TYR A 118 -4.92 4.83 -15.00
C TYR A 118 -4.50 5.31 -16.40
N GLY A 119 -5.45 5.58 -17.29
CA GLY A 119 -5.20 6.17 -18.63
C GLY A 119 -4.69 5.19 -19.68
N PHE A 120 -4.83 3.88 -19.46
CA PHE A 120 -4.52 2.84 -20.46
C PHE A 120 -5.42 1.61 -20.27
N ALA A 121 -5.67 0.87 -21.34
CA ALA A 121 -6.48 -0.33 -21.32
C ALA A 121 -5.78 -1.48 -20.59
N HIS A 122 -6.53 -2.27 -19.82
CA HIS A 122 -6.00 -3.46 -19.16
C HIS A 122 -6.00 -4.66 -20.12
N GLU A 123 -4.83 -5.02 -20.63
CA GLU A 123 -4.68 -6.08 -21.66
C GLU A 123 -4.65 -7.49 -21.07
N HIS A 124 -4.32 -7.65 -19.78
CA HIS A 124 -4.13 -8.96 -19.11
C HIS A 124 -5.32 -9.35 -18.22
N LYS A 125 -6.53 -9.39 -18.81
CA LYS A 125 -7.80 -9.64 -18.08
C LYS A 125 -7.83 -10.97 -17.33
N ASP A 126 -7.21 -12.01 -17.87
CA ASP A 126 -7.19 -13.33 -17.22
C ASP A 126 -6.24 -13.37 -16.03
N LEU A 127 -5.12 -12.65 -16.09
CA LEU A 127 -4.25 -12.48 -14.93
C LEU A 127 -4.91 -11.61 -13.86
N LEU A 128 -5.63 -10.55 -14.27
CA LEU A 128 -6.39 -9.69 -13.36
C LEU A 128 -7.42 -10.49 -12.54
N LYS A 129 -8.12 -11.45 -13.15
CA LYS A 129 -9.07 -12.34 -12.44
C LYS A 129 -8.40 -13.27 -11.43
N LYS A 130 -7.13 -13.61 -11.64
CA LYS A 130 -6.33 -14.47 -10.75
C LYS A 130 -5.58 -13.69 -9.68
N ALA A 131 -5.49 -12.37 -9.83
CA ALA A 131 -4.82 -11.50 -8.87
C ALA A 131 -5.58 -11.47 -7.55
N VAL A 132 -4.85 -11.57 -6.44
CA VAL A 132 -5.41 -11.42 -5.10
C VAL A 132 -5.06 -10.03 -4.58
N TYR A 133 -6.09 -9.23 -4.29
CA TYR A 133 -5.90 -7.95 -3.60
C TYR A 133 -5.63 -8.19 -2.12
N ALA A 134 -4.45 -7.83 -1.66
CA ALA A 134 -3.94 -8.23 -0.37
C ALA A 134 -3.80 -7.07 0.61
N LEU A 135 -4.92 -6.64 1.21
CA LEU A 135 -4.91 -5.90 2.47
C LEU A 135 -4.60 -6.91 3.59
N ALA A 136 -3.42 -6.84 4.17
CA ALA A 136 -2.84 -7.91 5.00
C ALA A 136 -3.77 -8.43 6.12
N GLU A 137 -4.50 -7.54 6.79
CA GLU A 137 -5.41 -7.90 7.88
C GLU A 137 -6.68 -8.62 7.42
N TYR A 138 -7.04 -8.50 6.14
CA TYR A 138 -8.29 -9.01 5.56
C TYR A 138 -8.10 -10.03 4.43
N VAL A 139 -6.86 -10.28 4.03
CA VAL A 139 -6.61 -11.20 2.93
C VAL A 139 -6.92 -12.65 3.35
N ASP A 140 -7.60 -13.38 2.48
CA ASP A 140 -7.71 -14.84 2.63
C ASP A 140 -6.34 -15.48 2.36
N VAL A 141 -5.71 -15.97 3.41
CA VAL A 141 -4.36 -16.58 3.34
C VAL A 141 -4.32 -17.77 2.40
N LYS A 142 -5.40 -18.56 2.31
CA LYS A 142 -5.46 -19.71 1.38
C LYS A 142 -5.48 -19.25 -0.07
N ALA A 143 -6.31 -18.26 -0.39
CA ALA A 143 -6.33 -17.66 -1.72
C ALA A 143 -4.98 -17.00 -2.04
N LEU A 144 -4.39 -16.29 -1.08
CA LEU A 144 -3.08 -15.67 -1.20
C LEU A 144 -1.99 -16.68 -1.57
N GLN A 145 -1.91 -17.81 -0.87
CA GLN A 145 -0.90 -18.85 -1.10
C GLN A 145 -1.09 -19.63 -2.40
N ASN A 146 -2.28 -19.57 -2.99
CA ASN A 146 -2.60 -20.26 -4.26
C ASN A 146 -2.45 -19.37 -5.51
N THR A 147 -2.10 -18.10 -5.36
CA THR A 147 -1.82 -17.20 -6.50
C THR A 147 -0.34 -16.92 -6.65
N LYS A 148 0.06 -16.51 -7.86
CA LYS A 148 1.38 -15.90 -8.11
C LYS A 148 1.29 -14.41 -8.37
N MET A 149 0.07 -13.85 -8.47
CA MET A 149 -0.16 -12.43 -8.68
C MET A 149 -0.83 -11.81 -7.45
N ILE A 150 -0.08 -11.05 -6.70
CA ILE A 150 -0.51 -10.38 -5.47
C ILE A 150 -0.53 -8.88 -5.71
N SER A 151 -1.71 -8.27 -5.62
CA SER A 151 -1.91 -6.84 -5.77
C SER A 151 -2.03 -6.18 -4.40
N LEU A 152 -1.10 -5.28 -4.10
CA LEU A 152 -1.04 -4.62 -2.79
C LEU A 152 -1.83 -3.31 -2.81
N PRO A 153 -2.56 -2.96 -1.73
CA PRO A 153 -3.32 -1.72 -1.64
C PRO A 153 -2.45 -0.46 -1.81
N GLY A 154 -3.05 0.61 -2.31
CA GLY A 154 -2.47 1.94 -2.23
C GLY A 154 -2.43 2.47 -0.79
N CYS A 155 -1.60 3.49 -0.54
CA CYS A 155 -1.42 4.01 0.83
C CYS A 155 -2.71 4.63 1.40
N TYR A 156 -3.44 5.44 0.64
CA TYR A 156 -4.74 5.96 1.06
C TYR A 156 -5.81 4.85 1.21
N PRO A 157 -5.94 3.89 0.25
CA PRO A 157 -6.81 2.72 0.42
C PRO A 157 -6.51 1.93 1.69
N THR A 158 -5.24 1.70 2.03
CA THR A 158 -4.86 1.02 3.28
C THR A 158 -5.43 1.74 4.51
N ALA A 159 -5.16 3.04 4.65
CA ALA A 159 -5.65 3.83 5.80
C ALA A 159 -7.19 3.85 5.87
N SER A 160 -7.85 4.00 4.72
CA SER A 160 -9.31 4.12 4.62
C SER A 160 -10.02 2.80 4.88
N GLN A 161 -9.54 1.72 4.29
CA GLN A 161 -10.14 0.40 4.43
C GLN A 161 -9.97 -0.14 5.85
N LEU A 162 -8.78 -0.02 6.46
CA LEU A 162 -8.58 -0.44 7.84
C LEU A 162 -9.49 0.33 8.82
N ALA A 163 -9.82 1.59 8.53
CA ALA A 163 -10.74 2.36 9.34
C ALA A 163 -12.20 1.94 9.16
N LEU A 164 -12.66 1.64 7.95
CA LEU A 164 -14.07 1.46 7.63
C LEU A 164 -14.54 0.00 7.59
N LYS A 165 -13.66 -0.94 7.20
CA LYS A 165 -14.05 -2.36 7.04
C LYS A 165 -14.71 -2.96 8.29
N PRO A 166 -14.22 -2.77 9.53
CA PRO A 166 -14.88 -3.34 10.70
C PRO A 166 -16.34 -2.91 10.83
N LEU A 167 -16.64 -1.65 10.54
CA LEU A 167 -18.00 -1.12 10.65
C LEU A 167 -18.90 -1.60 9.51
N ILE A 168 -18.37 -1.69 8.30
CA ILE A 168 -19.12 -2.14 7.11
C ILE A 168 -19.43 -3.63 7.23
N GLU A 169 -18.44 -4.46 7.57
CA GLU A 169 -18.62 -5.93 7.69
C GLU A 169 -19.57 -6.32 8.83
N ASN A 170 -19.66 -5.50 9.89
CA ASN A 170 -20.65 -5.67 10.95
C ASN A 170 -22.00 -4.97 10.66
N GLY A 171 -22.17 -4.37 9.47
CA GLY A 171 -23.43 -3.76 9.06
C GLY A 171 -23.85 -2.54 9.88
N LEU A 172 -22.90 -1.82 10.50
CA LEU A 172 -23.18 -0.72 11.41
C LEU A 172 -23.39 0.63 10.71
N LEU A 173 -22.90 0.80 9.47
CA LEU A 173 -23.03 2.05 8.72
C LEU A 173 -24.35 2.14 7.96
N ASP A 174 -24.93 3.34 7.94
CA ASP A 174 -26.01 3.72 7.02
C ASP A 174 -25.40 4.11 5.66
N LEU A 175 -25.33 3.14 4.74
CA LEU A 175 -24.67 3.30 3.43
C LEU A 175 -25.49 4.16 2.43
N ASN A 176 -26.69 4.64 2.79
CA ASN A 176 -27.38 5.70 2.03
C ASN A 176 -26.60 7.03 2.13
N TYR A 177 -25.73 7.17 3.12
CA TYR A 177 -24.80 8.30 3.30
C TYR A 177 -23.39 7.80 3.04
N ARG A 178 -22.82 8.23 1.92
CA ARG A 178 -21.45 7.85 1.54
C ARG A 178 -20.45 8.31 2.60
N PRO A 179 -19.59 7.44 3.13
CA PRO A 179 -18.50 7.86 3.99
C PRO A 179 -17.63 8.91 3.30
N SER A 180 -17.30 10.00 4.02
CA SER A 180 -16.44 11.08 3.52
C SER A 180 -15.05 10.92 4.12
N ILE A 181 -14.05 10.76 3.27
CA ILE A 181 -12.65 10.50 3.61
C ILE A 181 -11.81 11.71 3.20
N ASN A 182 -11.34 12.48 4.17
CA ASN A 182 -10.41 13.58 3.96
C ASN A 182 -9.03 13.12 4.46
N ALA A 183 -8.10 12.91 3.55
CA ALA A 183 -6.81 12.34 3.92
C ALA A 183 -5.64 13.23 3.46
N VAL A 184 -4.75 13.55 4.38
CA VAL A 184 -3.55 14.36 4.12
C VAL A 184 -2.35 13.43 4.04
N SER A 185 -1.60 13.48 2.94
CA SER A 185 -0.35 12.74 2.73
C SER A 185 0.84 13.66 2.67
N GLY A 186 1.94 13.24 3.28
CA GLY A 186 3.23 13.87 3.05
C GLY A 186 3.71 13.71 1.61
N VAL A 187 4.60 14.61 1.18
CA VAL A 187 5.10 14.73 -0.21
C VAL A 187 5.81 13.48 -0.74
N SER A 188 6.33 12.61 0.12
CA SER A 188 6.93 11.34 -0.30
C SER A 188 5.94 10.42 -1.03
N GLY A 189 4.63 10.60 -0.82
CA GLY A 189 3.57 9.88 -1.56
C GLY A 189 3.52 10.22 -3.05
N ALA A 190 4.06 11.37 -3.47
CA ALA A 190 4.19 11.76 -4.87
C ALA A 190 5.38 11.08 -5.59
N GLY A 191 6.19 10.30 -4.87
CA GLY A 191 7.38 9.62 -5.39
C GLY A 191 8.63 10.52 -5.43
N ARG A 192 9.77 9.91 -5.82
CA ARG A 192 11.09 10.56 -5.81
C ARG A 192 11.32 11.52 -6.99
N LYS A 193 10.58 11.33 -8.08
CA LYS A 193 10.75 12.18 -9.26
C LYS A 193 10.41 13.63 -8.93
N ALA A 194 11.35 14.54 -9.20
CA ALA A 194 11.15 15.97 -9.01
C ALA A 194 10.01 16.50 -9.88
N LYS A 195 9.09 17.22 -9.25
CA LYS A 195 7.97 17.93 -9.89
C LYS A 195 7.79 19.27 -9.18
N LEU A 196 7.27 20.27 -9.89
CA LEU A 196 7.00 21.58 -9.28
C LEU A 196 6.10 21.43 -8.05
N THR A 197 5.05 20.62 -8.14
CA THR A 197 4.08 20.40 -7.05
C THR A 197 4.65 19.74 -5.78
N ASN A 198 5.84 19.15 -5.83
CA ASN A 198 6.51 18.58 -4.67
C ASN A 198 7.84 19.26 -4.33
N SER A 199 8.12 20.43 -4.96
CA SER A 199 9.26 21.24 -4.60
C SER A 199 8.98 22.06 -3.34
N PHE A 200 10.00 22.31 -2.53
CA PHE A 200 9.88 22.93 -1.21
C PHE A 200 9.15 24.28 -1.19
N CYS A 201 9.38 25.12 -2.22
CA CYS A 201 8.75 26.44 -2.29
C CYS A 201 7.32 26.44 -2.84
N GLU A 202 6.88 25.32 -3.44
CA GLU A 202 5.56 25.19 -4.08
C GLU A 202 4.60 24.31 -3.26
N VAL A 203 5.17 23.48 -2.40
CA VAL A 203 4.39 22.56 -1.56
C VAL A 203 3.55 23.38 -0.57
N SER A 204 2.25 23.11 -0.55
CA SER A 204 1.29 23.69 0.39
C SER A 204 0.20 22.68 0.70
N LEU A 205 -0.46 22.83 1.84
CA LEU A 205 -1.64 22.03 2.17
C LEU A 205 -2.79 22.38 1.22
N ASN A 206 -3.07 21.47 0.28
CA ASN A 206 -4.15 21.63 -0.68
C ASN A 206 -4.81 20.31 -1.05
N ALA A 207 -6.11 20.36 -1.36
CA ALA A 207 -6.81 19.24 -1.95
C ALA A 207 -6.44 19.09 -3.42
N TYR A 208 -6.36 17.84 -3.89
CA TYR A 208 -6.08 17.55 -5.30
C TYR A 208 -6.87 16.32 -5.76
N GLY A 209 -7.10 16.21 -7.07
CA GLY A 209 -7.74 15.03 -7.66
C GLY A 209 -9.11 14.68 -7.06
N VAL A 210 -9.89 15.69 -6.61
CA VAL A 210 -11.23 15.49 -6.05
C VAL A 210 -12.12 14.84 -7.09
N PHE A 211 -12.76 13.70 -6.76
CA PHE A 211 -13.54 12.83 -7.65
C PHE A 211 -12.78 12.20 -8.82
N THR A 212 -11.49 12.50 -9.00
CA THR A 212 -10.70 11.99 -10.12
C THR A 212 -9.49 11.18 -9.68
N HIS A 213 -9.20 11.14 -8.38
CA HIS A 213 -8.06 10.40 -7.86
C HIS A 213 -8.26 8.89 -8.00
N ARG A 214 -7.25 8.21 -8.58
CA ARG A 214 -7.28 6.77 -8.87
C ARG A 214 -7.52 5.85 -7.66
N HIS A 215 -7.28 6.32 -6.44
CA HIS A 215 -7.56 5.54 -5.23
C HIS A 215 -9.05 5.55 -4.83
N GLN A 216 -9.88 6.49 -5.33
CA GLN A 216 -11.30 6.48 -4.98
C GLN A 216 -12.02 5.21 -5.46
N PRO A 217 -11.92 4.79 -6.75
CA PRO A 217 -12.53 3.54 -7.18
C PRO A 217 -11.92 2.31 -6.50
N GLU A 218 -10.62 2.29 -6.18
CA GLU A 218 -9.99 1.22 -5.40
C GLU A 218 -10.62 1.11 -4.00
N ILE A 219 -10.78 2.23 -3.29
CA ILE A 219 -11.42 2.25 -1.97
C ILE A 219 -12.86 1.75 -2.05
N ALA A 220 -13.64 2.27 -3.02
CA ALA A 220 -15.03 1.92 -3.19
C ALA A 220 -15.22 0.42 -3.50
N GLU A 221 -14.45 -0.13 -4.42
CA GLU A 221 -14.52 -1.55 -4.81
C GLU A 221 -14.26 -2.46 -3.62
N HIS A 222 -13.17 -2.22 -2.88
CA HIS A 222 -12.76 -3.10 -1.79
C HIS A 222 -13.45 -2.84 -0.45
N LEU A 223 -14.23 -1.77 -0.33
CA LEU A 223 -15.20 -1.56 0.75
C LEU A 223 -16.59 -2.07 0.39
N GLY A 224 -16.88 -2.31 -0.90
CA GLY A 224 -18.21 -2.66 -1.39
C GLY A 224 -19.23 -1.52 -1.27
N THR A 225 -18.77 -0.28 -1.20
CA THR A 225 -19.63 0.91 -1.12
C THR A 225 -18.94 2.14 -1.69
N GLU A 226 -19.74 3.04 -2.24
CA GLU A 226 -19.26 4.33 -2.73
C GLU A 226 -18.76 5.22 -1.57
N VAL A 227 -17.73 5.99 -1.83
CA VAL A 227 -17.16 6.95 -0.89
C VAL A 227 -16.95 8.33 -1.52
N ILE A 228 -16.86 9.37 -0.71
CA ILE A 228 -16.36 10.67 -1.12
C ILE A 228 -14.92 10.76 -0.65
N PHE A 229 -13.96 10.78 -1.57
CA PHE A 229 -12.54 10.81 -1.24
C PHE A 229 -11.91 12.15 -1.64
N THR A 230 -11.37 12.85 -0.67
CA THR A 230 -10.68 14.12 -0.85
C THR A 230 -9.23 14.01 -0.35
N PRO A 231 -8.29 13.66 -1.23
CA PRO A 231 -6.87 13.63 -0.88
C PRO A 231 -6.31 15.05 -0.77
N HIS A 232 -5.40 15.22 0.17
CA HIS A 232 -4.63 16.45 0.33
C HIS A 232 -3.13 16.14 0.31
N LEU A 233 -2.36 17.04 -0.28
CA LEU A 233 -0.91 17.06 -0.12
C LEU A 233 -0.56 17.99 1.02
N GLY A 234 0.22 17.51 1.99
CA GLY A 234 0.71 18.32 3.11
C GLY A 234 2.18 18.67 2.96
N ASP A 235 2.60 19.77 3.58
CA ASP A 235 3.97 20.30 3.58
C ASP A 235 4.91 19.59 4.57
N PHE A 236 4.72 18.29 4.73
CA PHE A 236 5.58 17.41 5.51
C PHE A 236 6.04 16.20 4.69
N LYS A 237 7.13 15.57 5.13
CA LYS A 237 7.79 14.56 4.31
C LYS A 237 7.01 13.24 4.19
N ARG A 238 6.41 12.74 5.31
CA ARG A 238 6.05 11.32 5.41
C ARG A 238 4.86 11.10 6.33
N GLY A 239 3.98 10.19 5.92
CA GLY A 239 2.81 9.74 6.65
C GLY A 239 1.50 10.13 5.98
N ILE A 240 0.42 9.46 6.37
CA ILE A 240 -0.97 9.78 6.01
C ILE A 240 -1.79 9.89 7.28
N HIS A 241 -2.55 10.98 7.39
CA HIS A 241 -3.61 11.16 8.35
C HIS A 241 -4.95 11.24 7.61
N ALA A 242 -5.81 10.23 7.79
CA ALA A 242 -7.14 10.21 7.22
C ALA A 242 -8.18 10.52 8.30
N THR A 243 -9.01 11.54 8.06
CA THR A 243 -10.20 11.85 8.85
C THR A 243 -11.43 11.42 8.07
N ILE A 244 -12.21 10.53 8.64
CA ILE A 244 -13.33 9.88 7.99
C ILE A 244 -14.61 10.16 8.76
N ASN A 245 -15.61 10.69 8.07
CA ASN A 245 -16.94 10.93 8.63
C ASN A 245 -17.90 9.92 8.02
N ALA A 246 -18.64 9.21 8.87
CA ALA A 246 -19.64 8.26 8.44
C ALA A 246 -20.90 8.35 9.32
N LYS A 247 -22.03 7.90 8.77
CA LYS A 247 -23.29 7.81 9.49
C LYS A 247 -23.51 6.37 9.95
N LEU A 248 -23.82 6.20 11.21
CA LEU A 248 -24.23 4.93 11.81
C LEU A 248 -25.71 4.70 11.55
N LYS A 249 -26.14 3.46 11.52
CA LYS A 249 -27.57 3.11 11.55
C LYS A 249 -28.18 3.53 12.88
N ASP A 250 -29.49 3.75 12.87
CA ASP A 250 -30.24 4.06 14.09
C ASP A 250 -30.11 2.92 15.11
N GLY A 251 -29.86 3.29 16.38
CA GLY A 251 -29.72 2.34 17.48
C GLY A 251 -28.36 1.65 17.60
N VAL A 252 -27.39 1.98 16.77
CA VAL A 252 -26.00 1.48 16.93
C VAL A 252 -25.38 2.07 18.20
N THR A 253 -24.89 1.18 19.09
CA THR A 253 -24.31 1.57 20.38
C THR A 253 -22.77 1.66 20.33
N PRO A 254 -22.14 2.39 21.27
CA PRO A 254 -20.68 2.42 21.39
C PRO A 254 -20.04 1.03 21.58
N GLU A 255 -20.74 0.12 22.29
CA GLU A 255 -20.26 -1.25 22.53
C GLU A 255 -20.23 -2.07 21.23
N GLN A 256 -21.20 -1.86 20.33
CA GLN A 256 -21.21 -2.52 19.01
C GLN A 256 -20.05 -2.03 18.14
N VAL A 257 -19.76 -0.74 18.17
CA VAL A 257 -18.60 -0.18 17.45
C VAL A 257 -17.29 -0.68 18.06
N ALA A 258 -17.15 -0.69 19.38
CA ALA A 258 -15.98 -1.25 20.05
C ALA A 258 -15.78 -2.73 19.70
N LYS A 259 -16.88 -3.52 19.70
CA LYS A 259 -16.85 -4.93 19.29
C LYS A 259 -16.42 -5.10 17.83
N ALA A 260 -16.85 -4.25 16.92
CA ALA A 260 -16.40 -4.29 15.53
C ALA A 260 -14.88 -4.06 15.43
N TYR A 261 -14.34 -3.09 16.13
CA TYR A 261 -12.90 -2.81 16.15
C TYR A 261 -12.08 -3.84 16.93
N SER A 262 -12.65 -4.66 17.81
CA SER A 262 -11.92 -5.77 18.46
C SER A 262 -11.43 -6.84 17.46
N TYR A 263 -11.89 -6.79 16.20
CA TYR A 263 -11.28 -7.52 15.10
C TYR A 263 -9.75 -7.36 15.03
N TYR A 264 -9.25 -6.19 15.44
CA TYR A 264 -7.82 -5.89 15.41
C TYR A 264 -7.04 -6.34 16.66
N ASP A 265 -7.68 -6.89 17.70
CA ASP A 265 -7.00 -7.34 18.91
C ASP A 265 -5.90 -8.40 18.62
N ASN A 266 -6.07 -9.19 17.56
CA ASN A 266 -5.12 -10.20 17.09
C ASN A 266 -4.40 -9.79 15.78
N LYS A 267 -4.36 -8.49 15.44
CA LYS A 267 -3.68 -7.96 14.26
C LYS A 267 -2.54 -7.05 14.69
N PRO A 268 -1.30 -7.57 14.79
CA PRO A 268 -0.20 -6.91 15.50
C PRO A 268 0.20 -5.54 14.91
N LEU A 269 -0.12 -5.29 13.65
CA LEU A 269 0.26 -4.04 12.96
C LEU A 269 -0.88 -3.02 12.85
N VAL A 270 -2.03 -3.26 13.53
CA VAL A 270 -3.11 -2.29 13.68
C VAL A 270 -3.38 -2.04 15.16
N ARG A 271 -3.39 -0.78 15.58
CA ARG A 271 -3.60 -0.38 16.96
C ARG A 271 -4.83 0.52 17.09
N VAL A 272 -5.84 0.07 17.82
CA VAL A 272 -7.04 0.88 18.15
C VAL A 272 -6.77 1.67 19.43
N LYS A 273 -6.80 2.99 19.33
CA LYS A 273 -6.43 3.92 20.41
C LYS A 273 -7.67 4.42 21.15
N LYS A 274 -7.55 4.74 22.42
CA LYS A 274 -8.61 5.39 23.22
C LYS A 274 -8.89 6.84 22.81
N GLY A 275 -7.99 7.47 22.07
CA GLY A 275 -8.11 8.85 21.58
C GLY A 275 -7.71 8.94 20.11
N MET A 276 -7.76 10.15 19.53
CA MET A 276 -7.39 10.37 18.15
C MET A 276 -5.88 10.16 17.97
N PRO A 277 -5.45 9.36 16.97
CA PRO A 277 -4.04 9.08 16.70
C PRO A 277 -3.32 10.32 16.16
N LYS A 278 -2.02 10.37 16.39
CA LYS A 278 -1.14 11.39 15.84
C LYS A 278 -0.25 10.78 14.77
N LEU A 279 0.03 11.55 13.73
CA LEU A 279 0.87 11.09 12.62
C LEU A 279 2.29 10.73 13.07
N GLN A 280 2.85 11.49 14.01
CA GLN A 280 4.19 11.24 14.57
C GLN A 280 4.34 9.87 15.25
N ASP A 281 3.23 9.27 15.73
CA ASP A 281 3.23 8.00 16.46
C ASP A 281 3.40 6.79 15.52
N VAL A 282 3.26 7.00 14.21
CA VAL A 282 3.35 5.95 13.18
C VAL A 282 4.43 6.22 12.13
N GLN A 283 5.01 7.42 12.09
CA GLN A 283 6.10 7.73 11.16
C GLN A 283 7.28 6.79 11.40
N TYR A 284 7.82 6.22 10.33
CA TYR A 284 8.93 5.24 10.33
C TYR A 284 8.60 3.89 10.99
N LEU A 285 7.31 3.64 11.31
CA LEU A 285 6.84 2.40 11.91
C LEU A 285 5.83 1.69 10.99
N PRO A 286 5.71 0.35 11.10
CA PRO A 286 4.83 -0.44 10.23
C PRO A 286 3.37 -0.48 10.71
N PHE A 287 2.96 0.43 11.59
CA PHE A 287 1.64 0.40 12.22
C PHE A 287 0.60 1.26 11.51
N CYS A 288 -0.66 0.85 11.67
CA CYS A 288 -1.84 1.69 11.47
C CYS A 288 -2.45 1.99 12.85
N ASP A 289 -2.54 3.26 13.22
CA ASP A 289 -3.23 3.71 14.43
C ASP A 289 -4.62 4.23 14.07
N ILE A 290 -5.65 3.71 14.72
CA ILE A 290 -7.06 4.09 14.52
C ILE A 290 -7.64 4.59 15.84
N GLY A 291 -8.34 5.72 15.78
CA GLY A 291 -9.13 6.24 16.87
C GLY A 291 -10.45 6.80 16.36
N TYR A 292 -11.49 6.78 17.18
CA TYR A 292 -12.80 7.26 16.78
C TYR A 292 -13.54 7.96 17.92
N ALA A 293 -14.52 8.79 17.52
CA ALA A 293 -15.49 9.41 18.42
C ALA A 293 -16.88 9.33 17.80
N MET A 294 -17.88 9.15 18.65
CA MET A 294 -19.28 9.06 18.24
C MET A 294 -20.08 10.17 18.90
N LYS A 295 -21.03 10.70 18.15
CA LYS A 295 -22.08 11.60 18.67
C LYS A 295 -23.34 11.41 17.84
N ASP A 296 -24.44 11.21 18.51
CA ASP A 296 -25.71 10.86 17.87
C ASP A 296 -25.53 9.66 16.92
N ASN A 297 -25.96 9.76 15.68
CA ASN A 297 -25.77 8.72 14.66
C ASN A 297 -24.53 8.95 13.79
N TYR A 298 -23.54 9.74 14.24
CA TYR A 298 -22.33 10.01 13.48
C TYR A 298 -21.11 9.45 14.18
N ILE A 299 -20.17 8.97 13.36
CA ILE A 299 -18.84 8.57 13.79
C ILE A 299 -17.79 9.33 13.00
N VAL A 300 -16.81 9.87 13.71
CA VAL A 300 -15.58 10.41 13.13
C VAL A 300 -14.45 9.45 13.47
N ILE A 301 -13.74 8.98 12.46
CA ILE A 301 -12.63 8.03 12.58
C ILE A 301 -11.37 8.72 12.07
N CYS A 302 -10.29 8.67 12.84
CA CYS A 302 -8.96 9.04 12.37
C CYS A 302 -8.12 7.77 12.19
N SER A 303 -7.45 7.66 11.04
CA SER A 303 -6.52 6.58 10.72
C SER A 303 -5.19 7.17 10.29
N CYS A 304 -4.11 6.78 10.99
CA CYS A 304 -2.75 7.25 10.73
C CYS A 304 -1.85 6.09 10.33
N ILE A 305 -1.09 6.28 9.27
CA ILE A 305 -0.08 5.33 8.80
C ILE A 305 1.18 6.06 8.33
N ASP A 306 2.30 5.36 8.32
CA ASP A 306 3.42 5.75 7.47
C ASP A 306 3.12 5.33 6.02
N ASN A 307 3.06 6.30 5.09
CA ASN A 307 2.67 6.05 3.71
C ASN A 307 3.66 5.17 2.92
N LEU A 308 4.91 5.10 3.35
CA LEU A 308 5.95 4.28 2.71
C LEU A 308 6.11 2.91 3.39
N LEU A 309 5.67 2.75 4.64
CA LEU A 309 5.74 1.48 5.38
C LEU A 309 4.39 0.77 5.39
N LYS A 310 3.51 1.02 6.36
CA LYS A 310 2.19 0.36 6.39
C LYS A 310 1.37 0.67 5.15
N GLY A 311 1.56 1.85 4.56
CA GLY A 311 0.93 2.23 3.29
C GLY A 311 1.55 1.60 2.04
N ALA A 312 2.71 0.92 2.14
CA ALA A 312 3.43 0.35 0.99
C ALA A 312 4.35 -0.81 1.41
N SER A 313 5.63 -0.52 1.73
CA SER A 313 6.70 -1.52 1.80
C SER A 313 6.56 -2.49 2.97
N ALA A 314 6.17 -2.01 4.15
CA ALA A 314 5.96 -2.90 5.30
C ALA A 314 4.75 -3.80 5.10
N GLN A 315 3.63 -3.29 4.54
CA GLN A 315 2.49 -4.12 4.17
C GLN A 315 2.87 -5.15 3.11
N ALA A 316 3.70 -4.78 2.14
CA ALA A 316 4.17 -5.70 1.11
C ALA A 316 4.96 -6.87 1.72
N VAL A 317 5.85 -6.60 2.67
CA VAL A 317 6.59 -7.65 3.39
C VAL A 317 5.69 -8.43 4.34
N GLN A 318 4.74 -7.79 5.04
CA GLN A 318 3.73 -8.48 5.86
C GLN A 318 2.94 -9.51 5.01
N VAL A 319 2.49 -9.12 3.82
CA VAL A 319 1.79 -10.01 2.89
C VAL A 319 2.70 -11.12 2.38
N LEU A 320 3.97 -10.83 2.08
CA LEU A 320 4.94 -11.86 1.71
C LEU A 320 5.15 -12.86 2.85
N ASN A 321 5.23 -12.40 4.09
CA ASN A 321 5.34 -13.27 5.27
C ASN A 321 4.14 -14.23 5.37
N LEU A 322 2.91 -13.70 5.23
CA LEU A 322 1.69 -14.51 5.18
C LEU A 322 1.70 -15.51 4.01
N TYR A 323 2.19 -15.10 2.85
CA TYR A 323 2.29 -15.93 1.65
C TYR A 323 3.20 -17.15 1.87
N TYR A 324 4.35 -16.95 2.52
CA TYR A 324 5.31 -18.03 2.80
C TYR A 324 5.10 -18.72 4.16
N GLY A 325 4.07 -18.34 4.91
CA GLY A 325 3.77 -18.91 6.24
C GLY A 325 4.78 -18.52 7.33
N PHE A 326 5.41 -17.37 7.20
CA PHE A 326 6.25 -16.78 8.25
C PHE A 326 5.39 -16.01 9.25
N ASP A 327 5.97 -15.62 10.39
CA ASP A 327 5.34 -14.67 11.28
C ASP A 327 5.10 -13.35 10.51
N GLU A 328 3.86 -12.84 10.55
CA GLU A 328 3.48 -11.66 9.74
C GLU A 328 4.28 -10.41 10.09
N THR A 329 4.88 -10.34 11.28
CA THR A 329 5.67 -9.21 11.76
C THR A 329 7.16 -9.36 11.52
N GLN A 330 7.62 -10.51 11.06
CA GLN A 330 9.04 -10.81 10.90
C GLN A 330 9.75 -9.79 10.00
N GLY A 331 10.82 -9.20 10.49
CA GLY A 331 11.58 -8.15 9.81
C GLY A 331 10.93 -6.76 9.81
N LEU A 332 9.76 -6.61 10.43
CA LEU A 332 9.00 -5.35 10.50
C LEU A 332 9.11 -4.67 11.87
N ILE A 333 9.10 -5.45 12.94
CA ILE A 333 9.26 -5.02 14.34
C ILE A 333 10.29 -5.89 15.05
#